data_47e1402ce1034c01ddba9da6f8df4e65
#
_entry.id   47e1402ce1034c01ddba9da6f8df4e65
#
_cell.length_a   1.000
_cell.length_b   1.000
_cell.length_c   1.000
_cell.angle_alpha   90.00
_cell.angle_beta   90.00
_cell.angle_gamma   90.00
#
_symmetry.space_group_name_H-M   'P 1'
#
loop_
_entity.id
_entity.type
_entity.pdbx_description
1 polymer ?
#
loop_
_entity_poly.entity_id
_entity_poly.type
_entity_poly.pdbx_seq_one_letter_code
_entity_poly.pdbx_strand_id
1 'polypeptide(L)'
;MLGELRAELDALDTRLVILLKERADVIRQVIRQKAEHGLGPVDLKREEEMLGRIEEEAASVGLEPRVATRVLRAVIEAFTELEAKTLDTGA
;
A
#
# COMPACT_ATOMS: atom_id res chain seq x y z
N MET A 1 25.89 18.26 5.91
CA MET A 1 25.01 18.79 4.85
C MET A 1 24.33 17.66 4.10
N LEU A 2 24.95 17.13 3.04
CA LEU A 2 24.35 16.01 2.29
C LEU A 2 24.18 14.76 3.14
N GLY A 3 25.17 14.46 4.01
CA GLY A 3 25.07 13.31 4.92
C GLY A 3 23.91 13.41 5.89
N GLU A 4 23.61 14.60 6.38
CA GLU A 4 22.47 14.84 7.27
C GLU A 4 21.14 14.64 6.54
N LEU A 5 21.05 15.14 5.30
CA LEU A 5 19.85 14.98 4.49
C LEU A 5 19.62 13.51 4.13
N ARG A 6 20.68 12.78 3.84
CA ARG A 6 20.58 11.33 3.57
C ARG A 6 20.12 10.57 4.81
N ALA A 7 20.59 10.97 6.00
CA ALA A 7 20.13 10.37 7.26
C ALA A 7 18.65 10.64 7.49
N GLU A 8 18.16 11.85 7.14
CA GLU A 8 16.74 12.18 7.20
C GLU A 8 15.92 11.29 6.25
N LEU A 9 16.42 11.08 5.02
CA LEU A 9 15.76 10.19 4.06
C LEU A 9 15.72 8.75 4.59
N ASP A 10 16.83 8.27 5.15
CA ASP A 10 16.88 6.92 5.72
C ASP A 10 15.84 6.74 6.85
N ALA A 11 15.67 7.76 7.69
CA ALA A 11 14.69 7.73 8.76
C ALA A 11 13.27 7.70 8.20
N LEU A 12 13.00 8.47 7.13
CA LEU A 12 11.70 8.44 6.46
C LEU A 12 11.42 7.08 5.82
N ASP A 13 12.43 6.48 5.19
CA ASP A 13 12.30 5.17 4.58
C ASP A 13 11.99 4.10 5.63
N THR A 14 12.62 4.20 6.80
CA THR A 14 12.32 3.30 7.92
C THR A 14 10.86 3.43 8.36
N ARG A 15 10.35 4.65 8.42
CA ARG A 15 8.93 4.90 8.75
C ARG A 15 8.00 4.31 7.69
N LEU A 16 8.39 4.41 6.40
CA LEU A 16 7.61 3.78 5.31
C LEU A 16 7.55 2.26 5.48
N VAL A 17 8.65 1.62 5.81
CA VAL A 17 8.68 0.17 6.05
C VAL A 17 7.76 -0.22 7.21
N ILE A 18 7.78 0.55 8.30
CA ILE A 18 6.89 0.33 9.44
C ILE A 18 5.42 0.46 9.03
N LEU A 19 5.10 1.49 8.23
CA LEU A 19 3.73 1.68 7.72
C LEU A 19 3.30 0.54 6.80
N LEU A 20 4.22 0.03 5.98
CA LEU A 20 3.93 -1.14 5.14
C LEU A 20 3.65 -2.38 5.99
N LYS A 21 4.36 -2.56 7.10
CA LYS A 21 4.08 -3.66 8.04
C LYS A 21 2.69 -3.52 8.66
N GLU A 22 2.33 -2.32 9.09
CA GLU A 22 0.99 -2.05 9.62
C GLU A 22 -0.09 -2.35 8.59
N ARG A 23 0.16 -1.94 7.34
CA ARG A 23 -0.75 -2.22 6.24
C ARG A 23 -0.89 -3.72 6.00
N ALA A 24 0.22 -4.46 6.06
CA ALA A 24 0.20 -5.93 5.92
C ALA A 24 -0.67 -6.59 7.00
N ASP A 25 -0.59 -6.09 8.22
CA ASP A 25 -1.41 -6.64 9.33
C ASP A 25 -2.90 -6.43 9.07
N VAL A 26 -3.28 -5.27 8.55
CA VAL A 26 -4.68 -4.99 8.18
C VAL A 26 -5.10 -5.84 6.98
N ILE A 27 -4.24 -5.98 5.98
CA ILE A 27 -4.52 -6.80 4.79
C ILE A 27 -4.80 -8.25 5.17
N ARG A 28 -4.10 -8.81 6.16
CA ARG A 28 -4.38 -10.17 6.63
C ARG A 28 -5.81 -10.29 7.17
N GLN A 29 -6.31 -9.26 7.83
CA GLN A 29 -7.70 -9.22 8.30
C GLN A 29 -8.66 -9.13 7.12
N VAL A 30 -8.33 -8.33 6.10
CA VAL A 30 -9.13 -8.21 4.87
C VAL A 30 -9.19 -9.57 4.15
N ILE A 31 -8.06 -10.28 4.05
CA ILE A 31 -7.99 -11.59 3.42
C ILE A 31 -8.95 -12.57 4.12
N ARG A 32 -8.97 -12.58 5.46
CA ARG A 32 -9.86 -13.45 6.22
C ARG A 32 -11.33 -13.11 5.96
N GLN A 33 -11.68 -11.82 5.93
CA GLN A 33 -13.04 -11.38 5.63
C GLN A 33 -13.47 -11.77 4.22
N LYS A 34 -12.60 -11.58 3.24
CA LYS A 34 -12.87 -11.97 1.86
C LYS A 34 -13.07 -13.48 1.73
N ALA A 35 -12.25 -14.27 2.39
CA ALA A 35 -12.37 -15.73 2.38
C ALA A 35 -13.70 -16.19 2.97
N GLU A 36 -14.14 -15.59 4.06
CA GLU A 36 -15.44 -15.88 4.70
C GLU A 36 -16.63 -15.59 3.78
N HIS A 37 -16.49 -14.59 2.90
CA HIS A 37 -17.55 -14.17 1.99
C HIS A 37 -17.36 -14.69 0.55
N GLY A 38 -16.35 -15.54 0.31
CA GLY A 38 -16.08 -16.10 -1.01
C GLY A 38 -15.55 -15.08 -2.02
N LEU A 39 -14.93 -14.00 -1.56
CA LEU A 39 -14.42 -12.94 -2.43
C LEU A 39 -12.96 -13.22 -2.83
N GLY A 40 -12.62 -12.85 -4.07
CA GLY A 40 -11.26 -12.97 -4.58
C GLY A 40 -10.33 -11.84 -4.14
N PRO A 41 -9.03 -11.95 -4.45
CA PRO A 41 -8.02 -10.97 -3.99
C PRO A 41 -8.07 -9.64 -4.73
N VAL A 42 -8.60 -9.59 -5.95
CA VAL A 42 -8.60 -8.37 -6.76
C VAL A 42 -9.95 -7.69 -6.71
N ASP A 43 -9.94 -6.39 -6.39
CA ASP A 43 -11.10 -5.51 -6.43
C ASP A 43 -10.71 -4.25 -7.18
N LEU A 44 -10.92 -4.25 -8.49
CA LEU A 44 -10.53 -3.16 -9.39
C LEU A 44 -11.22 -1.84 -9.05
N LYS A 45 -12.48 -1.91 -8.65
CA LYS A 45 -13.23 -0.71 -8.25
C LYS A 45 -12.61 -0.06 -7.02
N ARG A 46 -12.24 -0.87 -6.04
CA ARG A 46 -11.58 -0.39 -4.82
C ARG A 46 -10.21 0.24 -5.13
N GLU A 47 -9.46 -0.38 -6.05
CA GLU A 47 -8.16 0.14 -6.47
C GLU A 47 -8.31 1.51 -7.14
N GLU A 48 -9.29 1.68 -8.02
CA GLU A 48 -9.55 2.96 -8.68
C GLU A 48 -9.94 4.04 -7.68
N GLU A 49 -10.82 3.72 -6.73
CA GLU A 49 -11.25 4.63 -5.67
C GLU A 49 -10.06 5.06 -4.82
N MET A 50 -9.22 4.12 -4.45
CA MET A 50 -8.03 4.38 -3.65
C MET A 50 -7.04 5.30 -4.37
N LEU A 51 -6.76 5.04 -5.64
CA LEU A 51 -5.83 5.87 -6.42
C LEU A 51 -6.37 7.29 -6.61
N GLY A 52 -7.68 7.44 -6.84
CA GLY A 52 -8.30 8.76 -6.91
C GLY A 52 -8.16 9.54 -5.60
N ARG A 53 -8.39 8.89 -4.47
CA ARG A 53 -8.22 9.50 -3.16
C ARG A 53 -6.76 9.90 -2.89
N ILE A 54 -5.82 9.04 -3.25
CA ILE A 54 -4.38 9.29 -3.09
C ILE A 54 -3.95 10.51 -3.92
N GLU A 55 -4.47 10.63 -5.13
CA GLU A 55 -4.18 11.78 -5.99
C GLU A 55 -4.61 13.09 -5.33
N GLU A 56 -5.82 13.13 -4.78
CA GLU A 56 -6.34 14.30 -4.07
C GLU A 56 -5.54 14.61 -2.81
N GLU A 57 -5.22 13.59 -2.02
CA GLU A 57 -4.43 13.76 -0.79
C GLU A 57 -3.03 14.29 -1.08
N ALA A 58 -2.38 13.77 -2.12
CA ALA A 58 -1.06 14.24 -2.54
C ALA A 58 -1.10 15.72 -2.90
N ALA A 59 -2.07 16.12 -3.72
CA ALA A 59 -2.24 17.53 -4.09
C ALA A 59 -2.43 18.41 -2.86
N SER A 60 -3.21 17.94 -1.87
CA SER A 60 -3.50 18.71 -0.66
C SER A 60 -2.27 18.97 0.21
N VAL A 61 -1.25 18.11 0.14
CA VAL A 61 -0.01 18.28 0.93
C VAL A 61 1.16 18.80 0.10
N GLY A 62 0.91 19.16 -1.16
CA GLY A 62 1.96 19.70 -2.03
C GLY A 62 2.89 18.66 -2.63
N LEU A 63 2.49 17.39 -2.63
CA LEU A 63 3.23 16.34 -3.32
C LEU A 63 2.70 16.19 -4.74
N GLU A 64 3.60 16.05 -5.72
CA GLU A 64 3.20 15.76 -7.09
C GLU A 64 2.32 14.51 -7.11
N PRO A 65 1.04 14.61 -7.54
CA PRO A 65 0.10 13.48 -7.47
C PRO A 65 0.61 12.23 -8.21
N ARG A 66 1.33 12.39 -9.30
CA ARG A 66 1.87 11.27 -10.07
C ARG A 66 2.88 10.45 -9.27
N VAL A 67 3.66 11.10 -8.41
CA VAL A 67 4.61 10.40 -7.52
C VAL A 67 3.83 9.51 -6.56
N ALA A 68 2.82 10.07 -5.92
CA ALA A 68 2.00 9.33 -4.96
C ALA A 68 1.27 8.16 -5.60
N THR A 69 0.63 8.37 -6.76
CA THR A 69 -0.14 7.30 -7.43
C THR A 69 0.77 6.20 -7.95
N ARG A 70 1.95 6.52 -8.45
CA ARG A 70 2.92 5.51 -8.91
C ARG A 70 3.41 4.65 -7.75
N VAL A 71 3.71 5.27 -6.62
CA VAL A 71 4.15 4.53 -5.42
C VAL A 71 3.03 3.65 -4.90
N LEU A 72 1.83 4.20 -4.74
CA LEU A 72 0.70 3.43 -4.20
C LEU A 72 0.24 2.33 -5.16
N ARG A 73 0.37 2.52 -6.47
CA ARG A 73 0.11 1.46 -7.44
C ARG A 73 1.06 0.28 -7.22
N ALA A 74 2.35 0.56 -6.98
CA ALA A 74 3.32 -0.49 -6.66
C ALA A 74 2.98 -1.19 -5.33
N VAL A 75 2.52 -0.42 -4.34
CA VAL A 75 2.05 -0.97 -3.07
C VAL A 75 0.88 -1.92 -3.29
N ILE A 76 -0.12 -1.52 -4.08
CA ILE A 76 -1.28 -2.36 -4.42
C ILE A 76 -0.81 -3.67 -5.05
N GLU A 77 0.07 -3.59 -6.04
CA GLU A 77 0.58 -4.77 -6.74
C GLU A 77 1.31 -5.73 -5.79
N ALA A 78 2.18 -5.19 -4.93
CA ALA A 78 2.92 -5.99 -3.96
C ALA A 78 1.98 -6.69 -2.98
N PHE A 79 0.96 -6.00 -2.47
CA PHE A 79 0.00 -6.58 -1.54
C PHE A 79 -0.98 -7.54 -2.21
N THR A 80 -1.32 -7.31 -3.47
CA THR A 80 -2.14 -8.25 -4.24
C THR A 80 -1.39 -9.58 -4.41
N GLU A 81 -0.09 -9.53 -4.69
CA GLU A 81 0.74 -10.73 -4.76
C GLU A 81 0.80 -11.46 -3.42
N LEU A 82 0.98 -10.72 -2.32
CA LEU A 82 0.99 -11.29 -0.98
C LEU A 82 -0.35 -11.95 -0.65
N GLU A 83 -1.47 -11.28 -0.98
CA GLU A 83 -2.82 -11.78 -0.76
C GLU A 83 -3.05 -13.08 -1.54
N ALA A 84 -2.71 -13.11 -2.82
CA ALA A 84 -2.86 -14.30 -3.66
C ALA A 84 -2.02 -15.47 -3.12
N LYS A 85 -0.78 -15.20 -2.72
CA LYS A 85 0.11 -16.20 -2.13
C LYS A 85 -0.45 -16.77 -0.82
N THR A 86 -1.00 -15.91 0.02
CA THR A 86 -1.60 -16.31 1.29
C THR A 86 -2.80 -17.23 1.05
N LEU A 87 -3.67 -16.89 0.10
CA LEU A 87 -4.83 -17.71 -0.25
C LEU A 87 -4.40 -19.07 -0.85
N ASP A 88 -3.37 -19.08 -1.71
CA ASP A 88 -2.86 -20.30 -2.32
C ASP A 88 -2.28 -21.28 -1.30
N THR A 89 -1.65 -20.76 -0.25
CA THR A 89 -1.07 -21.58 0.82
C THR A 89 -2.08 -21.97 1.88
N GLY A 90 -3.27 -21.41 1.84
CA GLY A 90 -4.30 -21.63 2.86
C GLY A 90 -3.98 -21.00 4.21
N ALA A 91 -3.03 -20.08 4.20
CA ALA A 91 -2.56 -19.45 5.44
C ALA A 91 -3.50 -18.33 5.90
#